data_24ee2c88e9003df34107c053d1b2ab48
#
_entry.id   24ee2c88e9003df34107c053d1b2ab48
#
_cell.length_a   1.000
_cell.length_b   1.000
_cell.length_c   1.000
_cell.angle_alpha   90.00
_cell.angle_beta   90.00
_cell.angle_gamma   90.00
#
_symmetry.space_group_name_H-M   'P 1'
#
loop_
_entity.id
_entity.type
_entity.pdbx_description
1 polymer ?
#
loop_
_entity_poly.entity_id
_entity_poly.type
_entity_poly.pdbx_seq_one_letter_code
_entity_poly.pdbx_strand_id
1 'polypeptide(L)'
;RDVLSHMPPQRLSEGERRDWLDVCAEAARRMEPADEQARLVHADVNPKNILVRRVGAQWQVAALLDWEFAHSGCPYSDAANLLRFRDDYPPPFVASFATAYEREVVEPRADWYPIGQALDVFSLSQLLAHDVGHPVADRVERLVREALRDGYWRPLNCG
;
A
#
# COMPACT_ATOMS: atom_id res chain seq x y z
N ARG A 1 6.53 -16.74 -5.50
CA ARG A 1 6.66 -17.94 -4.62
C ARG A 1 7.85 -17.81 -3.67
N ASP A 2 8.98 -17.25 -4.12
CA ASP A 2 10.20 -17.19 -3.29
C ASP A 2 10.10 -16.29 -2.05
N VAL A 3 9.35 -15.18 -2.11
CA VAL A 3 9.22 -14.26 -0.97
C VAL A 3 8.56 -14.93 0.24
N LEU A 4 7.57 -15.78 0.01
CA LEU A 4 6.89 -16.50 1.10
C LEU A 4 7.69 -17.66 1.68
N SER A 5 8.73 -18.14 0.96
CA SER A 5 9.63 -19.18 1.48
C SER A 5 10.49 -18.71 2.64
N HIS A 6 10.73 -17.40 2.73
CA HIS A 6 11.50 -16.76 3.82
C HIS A 6 10.63 -16.26 4.97
N MET A 7 9.29 -16.37 4.87
CA MET A 7 8.39 -15.96 5.94
C MET A 7 8.50 -16.92 7.13
N PRO A 8 8.72 -16.42 8.35
CA PRO A 8 8.70 -17.24 9.56
C PRO A 8 7.41 -18.04 9.67
N PRO A 9 7.49 -19.36 10.02
CA PRO A 9 6.30 -20.23 10.05
C PRO A 9 5.24 -19.77 11.06
N GLN A 10 5.64 -19.01 12.07
CA GLN A 10 4.76 -18.50 13.13
C GLN A 10 3.85 -17.34 12.67
N ARG A 11 4.21 -16.64 11.57
CA ARG A 11 3.46 -15.47 11.11
C ARG A 11 2.09 -15.82 10.55
N LEU A 12 2.03 -16.78 9.67
CA LEU A 12 0.78 -17.26 9.07
C LEU A 12 0.72 -18.78 9.14
N SER A 13 -0.42 -19.33 9.48
CA SER A 13 -0.71 -20.78 9.38
C SER A 13 -0.60 -21.25 7.92
N GLU A 14 -0.51 -22.56 7.70
CA GLU A 14 -0.47 -23.13 6.34
C GLU A 14 -1.73 -22.81 5.52
N GLY A 15 -2.88 -22.70 6.17
CA GLY A 15 -4.13 -22.27 5.53
C GLY A 15 -4.03 -20.81 5.09
N GLU A 16 -3.69 -19.90 6.02
CA GLU A 16 -3.52 -18.47 5.72
C GLU A 16 -2.46 -18.22 4.64
N ARG A 17 -1.38 -19.01 4.61
CA ARG A 17 -0.37 -18.92 3.55
C ARG A 17 -0.92 -19.27 2.17
N ARG A 18 -1.75 -20.30 2.08
CA ARG A 18 -2.42 -20.70 0.82
C ARG A 18 -3.37 -19.60 0.37
N ASP A 19 -4.21 -19.10 1.28
CA ASP A 19 -5.16 -18.02 0.99
C ASP A 19 -4.42 -16.75 0.56
N TRP A 20 -3.28 -16.42 1.19
CA TRP A 20 -2.45 -15.30 0.79
C TRP A 20 -1.80 -15.50 -0.60
N LEU A 21 -1.41 -16.71 -0.96
CA LEU A 21 -0.95 -17.03 -2.32
C LEU A 21 -2.04 -16.80 -3.38
N ASP A 22 -3.29 -17.08 -3.05
CA ASP A 22 -4.42 -16.78 -3.96
C ASP A 22 -4.60 -15.26 -4.12
N VAL A 23 -4.45 -14.48 -3.05
CA VAL A 23 -4.40 -13.00 -3.13
C VAL A 23 -3.24 -12.54 -4.00
N CYS A 24 -2.05 -13.12 -3.85
CA CYS A 24 -0.89 -12.80 -4.70
C CYS A 24 -1.13 -13.13 -6.19
N ALA A 25 -1.79 -14.25 -6.47
CA ALA A 25 -2.13 -14.65 -7.82
C ALA A 25 -3.16 -13.70 -8.46
N GLU A 26 -4.13 -13.23 -7.69
CA GLU A 26 -5.09 -12.22 -8.13
C GLU A 26 -4.41 -10.85 -8.33
N ALA A 27 -3.50 -10.46 -7.43
CA ALA A 27 -2.72 -9.24 -7.56
C ALA A 27 -1.93 -9.21 -8.88
N ALA A 28 -1.29 -10.33 -9.24
CA ALA A 28 -0.54 -10.44 -10.48
C ALA A 28 -1.41 -10.13 -11.71
N ARG A 29 -2.66 -10.59 -11.73
CA ARG A 29 -3.61 -10.28 -12.83
C ARG A 29 -4.03 -8.81 -12.85
N ARG A 30 -4.23 -8.21 -11.66
CA ARG A 30 -4.66 -6.80 -11.54
C ARG A 30 -3.56 -5.81 -11.88
N MET A 31 -2.30 -6.22 -11.85
CA MET A 31 -1.16 -5.36 -12.15
C MET A 31 -0.86 -5.20 -13.64
N GLU A 32 -1.41 -6.03 -14.52
CA GLU A 32 -1.14 -5.93 -15.96
C GLU A 32 -1.23 -4.50 -16.51
N PRO A 33 -2.24 -3.66 -16.13
CA PRO A 33 -2.33 -2.29 -16.58
C PRO A 33 -1.27 -1.33 -15.97
N ALA A 34 -0.54 -1.76 -14.95
CA ALA A 34 0.45 -0.91 -14.26
C ALA A 34 1.70 -0.66 -15.11
N ASP A 35 2.05 -1.57 -16.01
CA ASP A 35 3.25 -1.48 -16.85
C ASP A 35 3.22 -0.27 -17.81
N GLU A 36 2.02 0.26 -18.10
CA GLU A 36 1.83 1.42 -18.97
C GLU A 36 2.12 2.76 -18.27
N GLN A 37 2.30 2.76 -16.94
CA GLN A 37 2.32 3.95 -16.09
C GLN A 37 3.71 4.25 -15.48
N ALA A 38 4.77 4.22 -16.29
CA ALA A 38 6.13 4.49 -15.77
C ALA A 38 6.30 5.95 -15.33
N ARG A 39 6.41 6.18 -14.02
CA ARG A 39 6.68 7.46 -13.34
C ARG A 39 7.74 7.26 -12.26
N LEU A 40 8.23 8.36 -11.70
CA LEU A 40 9.03 8.29 -10.47
C LEU A 40 8.12 7.86 -9.32
N VAL A 41 8.44 6.74 -8.71
CA VAL A 41 7.78 6.17 -7.53
C VAL A 41 8.73 6.28 -6.35
N HIS A 42 8.21 6.69 -5.21
CA HIS A 42 8.97 6.78 -3.96
C HIS A 42 9.15 5.41 -3.30
N ALA A 43 8.13 4.56 -3.39
CA ALA A 43 8.04 3.19 -2.89
C ALA A 43 8.01 3.03 -1.35
N ASP A 44 8.10 4.11 -0.58
CA ASP A 44 7.92 4.11 0.88
C ASP A 44 7.19 5.38 1.36
N VAL A 45 6.07 5.73 0.71
CA VAL A 45 5.26 6.88 1.14
C VAL A 45 4.48 6.52 2.39
N ASN A 46 4.86 7.10 3.51
CA ASN A 46 4.19 6.94 4.80
C ASN A 46 4.28 8.25 5.62
N PRO A 47 3.46 8.43 6.68
CA PRO A 47 3.44 9.69 7.44
C PRO A 47 4.78 10.12 8.05
N LYS A 48 5.70 9.18 8.30
CA LYS A 48 7.03 9.50 8.89
C LYS A 48 7.95 10.16 7.86
N ASN A 49 7.72 9.86 6.58
CA ASN A 49 8.51 10.37 5.46
C ASN A 49 7.91 11.67 4.86
N ILE A 50 6.81 12.19 5.43
CA ILE A 50 6.15 13.41 4.96
C ILE A 50 6.42 14.55 5.96
N LEU A 51 7.26 15.50 5.57
CA LEU A 51 7.44 16.73 6.32
C LEU A 51 6.34 17.74 5.98
N VAL A 52 5.74 18.28 7.01
CA VAL A 52 4.75 19.35 6.87
C VAL A 52 5.20 20.62 7.58
N ARG A 53 4.81 21.78 7.05
CA ARG A 53 5.03 23.09 7.66
C ARG A 53 3.74 23.89 7.71
N ARG A 54 3.65 24.77 8.68
CA ARG A 54 2.54 25.71 8.77
C ARG A 54 2.87 27.00 7.99
N VAL A 55 1.98 27.39 7.09
CA VAL A 55 2.07 28.63 6.34
C VAL A 55 0.78 29.43 6.59
N GLY A 56 0.85 30.43 7.43
CA GLY A 56 -0.35 31.12 7.94
C GLY A 56 -1.25 30.17 8.74
N ALA A 57 -2.49 30.03 8.29
CA ALA A 57 -3.48 29.12 8.90
C ALA A 57 -3.49 27.72 8.28
N GLN A 58 -2.69 27.45 7.23
CA GLN A 58 -2.73 26.19 6.47
C GLN A 58 -1.49 25.35 6.71
N TRP A 59 -1.67 24.02 6.66
CA TRP A 59 -0.58 23.06 6.60
C TRP A 59 -0.23 22.77 5.14
N GLN A 60 1.06 22.68 4.86
CA GLN A 60 1.58 22.34 3.53
C GLN A 60 2.63 21.25 3.66
N VAL A 61 2.67 20.33 2.70
CA VAL A 61 3.79 19.41 2.55
C VAL A 61 5.03 20.21 2.20
N ALA A 62 6.07 20.08 2.99
CA ALA A 62 7.34 20.77 2.80
C ALA A 62 8.36 19.88 2.07
N ALA A 63 8.36 18.59 2.33
CA ALA A 63 9.23 17.61 1.67
C ALA A 63 8.69 16.18 1.83
N LEU A 64 9.10 15.32 0.90
CA LEU A 64 9.14 13.88 1.08
C LEU A 64 10.58 13.47 1.35
N LEU A 65 10.77 12.62 2.37
CA LEU A 65 12.07 12.13 2.82
C LEU A 65 12.23 10.66 2.46
N ASP A 66 13.48 10.19 2.48
CA ASP A 66 13.83 8.78 2.38
C ASP A 66 13.51 8.14 1.01
N TRP A 67 14.17 8.66 0.00
CA TRP A 67 14.01 8.23 -1.40
C TRP A 67 14.87 7.01 -1.78
N GLU A 68 15.39 6.25 -0.82
CA GLU A 68 16.34 5.17 -1.09
C GLU A 68 15.74 4.02 -1.93
N PHE A 69 14.42 3.83 -1.90
CA PHE A 69 13.71 2.82 -2.69
C PHE A 69 13.11 3.36 -4.00
N ALA A 70 13.38 4.64 -4.32
CA ALA A 70 12.77 5.26 -5.49
C ALA A 70 13.19 4.59 -6.79
N HIS A 71 12.22 4.38 -7.67
CA HIS A 71 12.44 3.74 -8.96
C HIS A 71 11.42 4.23 -10.01
N SER A 72 11.59 3.77 -11.26
CA SER A 72 10.57 3.97 -12.30
C SER A 72 9.50 2.89 -12.17
N GLY A 73 8.25 3.30 -11.92
CA GLY A 73 7.14 2.37 -11.69
C GLY A 73 5.78 3.03 -11.80
N CYS A 74 4.74 2.31 -11.39
CA CYS A 74 3.38 2.80 -11.40
C CYS A 74 3.09 3.67 -10.15
N PRO A 75 2.65 4.93 -10.29
CA PRO A 75 2.43 5.86 -9.18
C PRO A 75 1.30 5.43 -8.23
N TYR A 76 0.43 4.52 -8.67
CA TYR A 76 -0.65 3.99 -7.82
C TYR A 76 -0.11 3.20 -6.62
N SER A 77 1.13 2.69 -6.71
CA SER A 77 1.81 2.02 -5.60
C SER A 77 2.05 2.96 -4.42
N ASP A 78 2.46 4.21 -4.67
CA ASP A 78 2.70 5.20 -3.62
C ASP A 78 1.40 5.59 -2.91
N ALA A 79 0.32 5.75 -3.66
CA ALA A 79 -1.00 6.04 -3.08
C ALA A 79 -1.50 4.86 -2.21
N ALA A 80 -1.37 3.62 -2.67
CA ALA A 80 -1.74 2.45 -1.90
C ALA A 80 -0.84 2.25 -0.67
N ASN A 81 0.45 2.52 -0.80
CA ASN A 81 1.41 2.47 0.29
C ASN A 81 1.05 3.46 1.41
N LEU A 82 0.71 4.72 1.06
CA LEU A 82 0.22 5.70 2.02
C LEU A 82 -1.07 5.22 2.70
N LEU A 83 -2.00 4.65 1.94
CA LEU A 83 -3.31 4.21 2.44
C LEU A 83 -3.31 2.78 3.02
N ARG A 84 -2.16 2.10 3.08
CA ARG A 84 -2.02 0.73 3.60
C ARG A 84 -2.69 0.55 4.96
N PHE A 85 -2.51 1.51 5.84
CA PHE A 85 -3.08 1.53 7.18
C PHE A 85 -4.14 2.62 7.31
N ARG A 86 -5.06 2.69 6.34
CA ARG A 86 -6.05 3.76 6.23
C ARG A 86 -6.96 3.91 7.45
N ASP A 87 -7.18 2.81 8.18
CA ASP A 87 -8.03 2.81 9.38
C ASP A 87 -7.42 3.59 10.57
N ASP A 88 -6.11 3.92 10.49
CA ASP A 88 -5.44 4.77 11.47
C ASP A 88 -5.59 6.27 11.17
N TYR A 89 -6.05 6.63 9.98
CA TYR A 89 -6.24 8.03 9.63
C TYR A 89 -7.59 8.57 10.11
N PRO A 90 -7.67 9.89 10.39
CA PRO A 90 -8.96 10.52 10.63
C PRO A 90 -9.92 10.26 9.45
N PRO A 91 -11.22 10.01 9.71
CA PRO A 91 -12.18 9.65 8.65
C PRO A 91 -12.18 10.55 7.39
N PRO A 92 -12.00 11.90 7.50
CA PRO A 92 -11.95 12.77 6.33
C PRO A 92 -10.69 12.64 5.48
N PHE A 93 -9.60 12.04 6.02
CA PHE A 93 -8.32 12.01 5.32
C PHE A 93 -8.39 11.17 4.06
N VAL A 94 -8.89 9.95 4.15
CA VAL A 94 -8.93 9.00 3.02
C VAL A 94 -9.75 9.56 1.87
N ALA A 95 -10.95 10.08 2.16
CA ALA A 95 -11.83 10.67 1.15
C ALA A 95 -11.20 11.93 0.51
N SER A 96 -10.61 12.81 1.32
CA SER A 96 -9.94 14.02 0.84
C SER A 96 -8.73 13.69 -0.01
N PHE A 97 -7.92 12.69 0.40
CA PHE A 97 -6.78 12.23 -0.37
C PHE A 97 -7.22 11.65 -1.72
N ALA A 98 -8.21 10.74 -1.73
CA ALA A 98 -8.71 10.13 -2.96
C ALA A 98 -9.20 11.19 -3.95
N THR A 99 -10.04 12.13 -3.49
CA THR A 99 -10.55 13.23 -4.32
C THR A 99 -9.43 14.10 -4.88
N ALA A 100 -8.43 14.45 -4.06
CA ALA A 100 -7.29 15.24 -4.51
C ALA A 100 -6.41 14.45 -5.49
N TYR A 101 -6.16 13.18 -5.22
CA TYR A 101 -5.37 12.30 -6.07
C TYR A 101 -5.98 12.16 -7.47
N GLU A 102 -7.29 11.87 -7.54
CA GLU A 102 -8.01 11.76 -8.82
C GLU A 102 -8.03 13.06 -9.62
N ARG A 103 -8.03 14.21 -8.95
CA ARG A 103 -7.98 15.52 -9.61
C ARG A 103 -6.59 15.87 -10.15
N GLU A 104 -5.53 15.51 -9.44
CA GLU A 104 -4.15 15.94 -9.74
C GLU A 104 -3.39 14.93 -10.62
N VAL A 105 -3.78 13.66 -10.62
CA VAL A 105 -3.17 12.65 -11.49
C VAL A 105 -3.65 12.84 -12.93
N VAL A 106 -2.71 12.90 -13.85
CA VAL A 106 -3.03 13.00 -15.29
C VAL A 106 -3.65 11.68 -15.74
N GLU A 107 -4.87 11.74 -16.25
CA GLU A 107 -5.64 10.58 -16.72
C GLU A 107 -5.76 9.47 -15.66
N PRO A 108 -6.39 9.76 -14.49
CA PRO A 108 -6.55 8.76 -13.47
C PRO A 108 -7.46 7.64 -13.98
N ARG A 109 -7.02 6.40 -13.85
CA ARG A 109 -7.88 5.24 -14.13
C ARG A 109 -8.92 5.10 -13.02
N ALA A 110 -10.14 4.68 -13.36
CA ALA A 110 -11.18 4.42 -12.37
C ALA A 110 -10.79 3.28 -11.40
N ASP A 111 -9.89 2.40 -11.82
CA ASP A 111 -9.37 1.26 -11.05
C ASP A 111 -7.98 1.51 -10.44
N TRP A 112 -7.55 2.78 -10.30
CA TRP A 112 -6.22 3.12 -9.79
C TRP A 112 -5.93 2.53 -8.40
N TYR A 113 -6.91 2.53 -7.51
CA TYR A 113 -6.70 2.02 -6.17
C TYR A 113 -6.61 0.49 -6.10
N PRO A 114 -7.49 -0.31 -6.74
CA PRO A 114 -7.29 -1.74 -6.91
C PRO A 114 -5.93 -2.14 -7.52
N ILE A 115 -5.44 -1.39 -8.51
CA ILE A 115 -4.10 -1.62 -9.08
C ILE A 115 -3.02 -1.30 -8.04
N GLY A 116 -3.15 -0.17 -7.34
CA GLY A 116 -2.24 0.19 -6.26
C GLY A 116 -2.20 -0.85 -5.14
N GLN A 117 -3.36 -1.35 -4.71
CA GLN A 117 -3.44 -2.46 -3.73
C GLN A 117 -2.71 -3.71 -4.25
N ALA A 118 -2.86 -4.04 -5.53
CA ALA A 118 -2.19 -5.19 -6.12
C ALA A 118 -0.65 -5.04 -6.09
N LEU A 119 -0.15 -3.84 -6.38
CA LEU A 119 1.27 -3.53 -6.27
C LEU A 119 1.76 -3.61 -4.81
N ASP A 120 0.94 -3.18 -3.85
CA ASP A 120 1.28 -3.20 -2.43
C ASP A 120 1.34 -4.62 -1.83
N VAL A 121 0.67 -5.61 -2.42
CA VAL A 121 0.76 -7.03 -2.02
C VAL A 121 2.21 -7.53 -1.99
N PHE A 122 3.07 -7.06 -2.90
CA PHE A 122 4.49 -7.41 -2.90
C PHE A 122 5.21 -6.84 -1.69
N SER A 123 5.00 -5.57 -1.38
CA SER A 123 5.58 -4.93 -0.20
C SER A 123 5.12 -5.61 1.09
N LEU A 124 3.83 -5.94 1.18
CA LEU A 124 3.28 -6.69 2.32
C LEU A 124 3.94 -8.07 2.46
N SER A 125 4.11 -8.79 1.35
CA SER A 125 4.73 -10.10 1.34
C SER A 125 6.21 -10.04 1.77
N GLN A 126 6.95 -9.00 1.35
CA GLN A 126 8.34 -8.77 1.78
C GLN A 126 8.42 -8.43 3.27
N LEU A 127 7.50 -7.61 3.78
CA LEU A 127 7.43 -7.25 5.19
C LEU A 127 7.13 -8.46 6.08
N LEU A 128 6.30 -9.40 5.62
CA LEU A 128 6.04 -10.65 6.34
C LEU A 128 7.26 -11.57 6.46
N ALA A 129 8.32 -11.35 5.67
CA ALA A 129 9.56 -12.12 5.77
C ALA A 129 10.45 -11.72 6.96
N HIS A 130 10.17 -10.59 7.62
CA HIS A 130 10.90 -10.20 8.84
C HIS A 130 10.52 -11.08 10.04
N ASP A 131 11.43 -11.18 11.00
CA ASP A 131 11.22 -11.94 12.24
C ASP A 131 9.98 -11.47 13.02
N VAL A 132 9.40 -12.38 13.78
CA VAL A 132 8.32 -12.08 14.73
C VAL A 132 8.83 -11.09 15.80
N GLY A 133 8.03 -10.07 16.11
CA GLY A 133 8.43 -8.95 16.97
C GLY A 133 8.94 -7.72 16.21
N HIS A 134 9.09 -7.79 14.89
CA HIS A 134 9.37 -6.60 14.10
C HIS A 134 8.11 -5.73 13.98
N PRO A 135 8.11 -4.46 14.48
CA PRO A 135 6.88 -3.70 14.71
C PRO A 135 6.01 -3.51 13.45
N VAL A 136 6.65 -3.24 12.29
CA VAL A 136 5.92 -3.03 11.03
C VAL A 136 5.41 -4.37 10.50
N ALA A 137 6.21 -5.43 10.56
CA ALA A 137 5.82 -6.74 10.08
C ALA A 137 4.68 -7.35 10.90
N ASP A 138 4.68 -7.16 12.23
CA ASP A 138 3.59 -7.61 13.11
C ASP A 138 2.29 -6.85 12.81
N ARG A 139 2.40 -5.60 12.40
CA ARG A 139 1.25 -4.81 11.97
C ARG A 139 0.72 -5.27 10.61
N VAL A 140 1.62 -5.57 9.67
CA VAL A 140 1.27 -6.15 8.36
C VAL A 140 0.63 -7.52 8.54
N GLU A 141 1.13 -8.35 9.43
CA GLU A 141 0.53 -9.65 9.75
C GLU A 141 -0.95 -9.52 10.17
N ARG A 142 -1.24 -8.57 11.08
CA ARG A 142 -2.63 -8.30 11.49
C ARG A 142 -3.49 -7.84 10.31
N LEU A 143 -2.98 -6.88 9.49
CA LEU A 143 -3.65 -6.41 8.28
C LEU A 143 -3.96 -7.55 7.32
N VAL A 144 -3.00 -8.44 7.07
CA VAL A 144 -3.17 -9.60 6.18
C VAL A 144 -4.22 -10.55 6.73
N ARG A 145 -4.19 -10.88 8.02
CA ARG A 145 -5.21 -11.74 8.64
C ARG A 145 -6.61 -11.14 8.60
N GLU A 146 -6.74 -9.84 8.81
CA GLU A 146 -8.01 -9.11 8.64
C GLU A 146 -8.49 -9.17 7.19
N ALA A 147 -7.59 -8.92 6.26
CA ALA A 147 -7.88 -8.98 4.83
C ALA A 147 -8.29 -10.39 4.35
N LEU A 148 -7.69 -11.44 4.88
CA LEU A 148 -8.09 -12.83 4.58
C LEU A 148 -9.49 -13.17 5.12
N ARG A 149 -9.90 -12.60 6.27
CA ARG A 149 -11.24 -12.80 6.82
C ARG A 149 -12.32 -12.02 6.09
N ASP A 150 -12.04 -10.74 5.80
CA ASP A 150 -13.04 -9.75 5.37
C ASP A 150 -12.95 -9.43 3.86
N GLY A 151 -11.97 -10.01 3.17
CA GLY A 151 -11.62 -9.72 1.79
C GLY A 151 -10.54 -8.63 1.67
N TYR A 152 -9.53 -8.91 0.86
CA TYR A 152 -8.39 -8.00 0.65
C TYR A 152 -8.78 -6.78 -0.20
N TRP A 153 -9.56 -7.01 -1.25
CA TRP A 153 -9.90 -5.99 -2.25
C TRP A 153 -11.02 -5.08 -1.74
N ARG A 154 -10.66 -4.14 -0.86
CA ARG A 154 -11.63 -3.21 -0.29
C ARG A 154 -11.66 -1.92 -1.08
N PRO A 155 -12.83 -1.44 -1.54
CA PRO A 155 -12.94 -0.14 -2.19
C PRO A 155 -12.53 0.98 -1.21
N LEU A 156 -12.10 2.12 -1.76
CA LEU A 156 -12.08 3.36 -1.00
C LEU A 156 -13.55 3.78 -0.82
N ASN A 157 -14.08 3.59 0.39
CA ASN A 157 -15.40 4.12 0.72
C ASN A 157 -15.27 5.64 0.84
N CYS A 158 -15.45 6.34 -0.27
CA CYS A 158 -15.74 7.76 -0.30
C CYS A 158 -17.24 7.90 0.01
N GLY A 159 -17.59 7.79 1.31
CA GLY A 159 -18.97 8.05 1.79
C GLY A 159 -19.23 9.55 1.88
#